data_14b3e3c9e352d26f6b5d9ec1041b35c7
#
_entry.id   14b3e3c9e352d26f6b5d9ec1041b35c7
#
_cell.length_a   1.000
_cell.length_b   1.000
_cell.length_c   1.000
_cell.angle_alpha   90.00
_cell.angle_beta   90.00
_cell.angle_gamma   90.00
#
_symmetry.space_group_name_H-M   'P 1'
#
loop_
_entity.id
_entity.type
_entity.pdbx_description
1 polymer ?
#
loop_
_entity_poly.entity_id
_entity_poly.type
_entity_poly.pdbx_seq_one_letter_code
_entity_poly.pdbx_strand_id
1 'polypeptide(L)'
;MAGGRSGDHTEHIAGSAGDLLGLIRSGEATTRAALASTTGLARSTIAQRIEQLVERKLVVEIGEAPSTGGRPPSILGFNVHAGVVLAADLGATHSRIAVADLGGTILDERRAEIPIADGPDIVLGWVADTFTDLLAATGHSDTDVLGVGIGVPGPVEFAAGRAVDPPIMPGGDGYDI
;
A
#
# COMPACT_ATOMS: atom_id res chain seq x y z
N MET A 1 32.43 -29.14 -9.16
CA MET A 1 31.40 -28.72 -10.13
C MET A 1 30.10 -28.56 -9.38
N ALA A 2 29.74 -27.37 -8.99
CA ALA A 2 28.47 -27.03 -8.39
C ALA A 2 27.89 -25.86 -9.16
N GLY A 3 26.94 -26.17 -10.05
CA GLY A 3 26.23 -25.18 -10.85
C GLY A 3 25.22 -24.43 -10.00
N GLY A 4 25.49 -23.15 -9.73
CA GLY A 4 24.52 -22.23 -9.15
C GLY A 4 23.39 -22.02 -10.16
N ARG A 5 22.18 -22.39 -9.78
CA ARG A 5 20.95 -21.97 -10.47
C ARG A 5 20.67 -20.55 -10.03
N SER A 6 21.01 -19.60 -10.89
CA SER A 6 20.50 -18.24 -10.86
C SER A 6 18.98 -18.34 -11.10
N GLY A 7 18.19 -18.07 -10.06
CA GLY A 7 16.74 -18.00 -10.19
C GLY A 7 16.38 -16.82 -11.07
N ASP A 8 15.90 -17.13 -12.25
CA ASP A 8 15.28 -16.20 -13.20
C ASP A 8 13.95 -15.69 -12.58
N HIS A 9 14.01 -14.59 -11.85
CA HIS A 9 12.84 -13.83 -11.42
C HIS A 9 12.37 -12.92 -12.56
N THR A 10 12.19 -13.49 -13.74
CA THR A 10 11.32 -12.87 -14.75
C THR A 10 9.89 -13.18 -14.33
N GLU A 11 9.43 -12.57 -13.23
CA GLU A 11 8.01 -12.58 -12.89
C GLU A 11 7.24 -12.01 -14.08
N HIS A 12 6.36 -12.83 -14.61
CA HIS A 12 5.31 -12.44 -15.53
C HIS A 12 4.66 -11.16 -14.99
N ILE A 13 4.93 -10.03 -15.65
CA ILE A 13 4.13 -8.83 -15.49
C ILE A 13 2.75 -9.19 -16.04
N ALA A 14 1.96 -9.77 -15.20
CA ALA A 14 0.61 -10.24 -15.51
C ALA A 14 -0.25 -9.01 -15.69
N GLY A 15 -0.21 -8.38 -16.82
CA GLY A 15 -0.90 -7.17 -17.27
C GLY A 15 -2.23 -6.78 -16.59
N SER A 16 -2.38 -6.93 -15.28
CA SER A 16 -3.51 -6.46 -14.47
C SER A 16 -3.49 -4.92 -14.33
N ALA A 17 -4.58 -4.32 -13.85
CA ALA A 17 -4.59 -2.89 -13.55
C ALA A 17 -3.56 -2.55 -12.44
N GLY A 18 -3.36 -3.46 -11.47
CA GLY A 18 -2.35 -3.32 -10.43
C GLY A 18 -0.92 -3.30 -10.95
N ASP A 19 -0.61 -4.15 -11.93
CA ASP A 19 0.72 -4.17 -12.57
C ASP A 19 1.00 -2.87 -13.33
N LEU A 20 0.00 -2.35 -14.05
CA LEU A 20 0.13 -1.05 -14.72
C LEU A 20 0.32 0.08 -13.71
N LEU A 21 -0.39 0.04 -12.57
CA LEU A 21 -0.22 1.00 -11.50
C LEU A 21 1.20 0.95 -10.93
N GLY A 22 1.76 -0.25 -10.74
CA GLY A 22 3.14 -0.46 -10.32
C GLY A 22 4.16 0.20 -11.25
N LEU A 23 4.01 0.01 -12.57
CA LEU A 23 4.86 0.62 -13.59
C LEU A 23 4.77 2.15 -13.62
N ILE A 24 3.56 2.70 -13.43
CA ILE A 24 3.37 4.16 -13.35
C ILE A 24 4.00 4.70 -12.06
N ARG A 25 3.78 4.05 -10.92
CA ARG A 25 4.30 4.46 -9.62
C ARG A 25 5.84 4.44 -9.58
N SER A 26 6.47 3.43 -10.17
CA SER A 26 7.94 3.34 -10.27
C SER A 26 8.54 4.34 -11.27
N GLY A 27 7.71 4.93 -12.15
CA GLY A 27 8.19 5.79 -13.24
C GLY A 27 8.75 5.02 -14.43
N GLU A 28 8.69 3.68 -14.43
CA GLU A 28 9.22 2.84 -15.51
C GLU A 28 8.44 3.01 -16.82
N ALA A 29 7.11 3.16 -16.74
CA ALA A 29 6.26 3.42 -17.90
C ALA A 29 5.12 4.39 -17.54
N THR A 30 5.23 5.63 -17.98
CA THR A 30 4.30 6.71 -17.62
C THR A 30 3.40 7.17 -18.77
N THR A 31 3.43 6.52 -19.92
CA THR A 31 2.51 6.80 -21.03
C THR A 31 1.81 5.53 -21.48
N ARG A 32 0.61 5.67 -22.08
CA ARG A 32 -0.13 4.51 -22.61
C ARG A 32 0.70 3.71 -23.65
N ALA A 33 1.53 4.39 -24.42
CA ALA A 33 2.40 3.75 -25.40
C ALA A 33 3.55 2.99 -24.73
N ALA A 34 4.20 3.57 -23.72
CA ALA A 34 5.25 2.91 -22.96
C ALA A 34 4.69 1.67 -22.23
N LEU A 35 3.54 1.78 -21.55
CA LEU A 35 2.87 0.66 -20.93
C LEU A 35 2.56 -0.49 -21.90
N ALA A 36 2.06 -0.17 -23.11
CA ALA A 36 1.82 -1.19 -24.12
C ALA A 36 3.12 -1.86 -24.59
N SER A 37 4.21 -1.09 -24.72
CA SER A 37 5.52 -1.61 -25.10
C SER A 37 6.14 -2.52 -24.02
N THR A 38 6.06 -2.09 -22.76
CA THR A 38 6.64 -2.83 -21.61
C THR A 38 5.87 -4.12 -21.33
N THR A 39 4.54 -4.09 -21.43
CA THR A 39 3.70 -5.25 -21.07
C THR A 39 3.35 -6.15 -22.24
N GLY A 40 3.52 -5.69 -23.47
CA GLY A 40 3.07 -6.41 -24.68
C GLY A 40 1.54 -6.45 -24.88
N LEU A 41 0.78 -5.74 -24.05
CA LEU A 41 -0.68 -5.71 -24.13
C LEU A 41 -1.19 -4.85 -25.28
N ALA A 42 -2.37 -5.22 -25.80
CA ALA A 42 -3.06 -4.43 -26.81
C ALA A 42 -3.40 -3.01 -26.26
N ARG A 43 -3.34 -2.00 -27.14
CA ARG A 43 -3.63 -0.61 -26.77
C ARG A 43 -5.04 -0.43 -26.16
N SER A 44 -6.02 -1.19 -26.63
CA SER A 44 -7.38 -1.18 -26.07
C SER A 44 -7.43 -1.69 -24.63
N THR A 45 -6.66 -2.73 -24.32
CA THR A 45 -6.55 -3.29 -22.97
C THR A 45 -5.88 -2.29 -22.03
N ILE A 46 -4.80 -1.64 -22.48
CA ILE A 46 -4.14 -0.56 -21.71
C ILE A 46 -5.13 0.57 -21.45
N ALA A 47 -5.85 1.05 -22.48
CA ALA A 47 -6.82 2.14 -22.32
C ALA A 47 -7.88 1.80 -21.26
N GLN A 48 -8.49 0.63 -21.36
CA GLN A 48 -9.53 0.16 -20.41
C GLN A 48 -9.01 0.11 -18.96
N ARG A 49 -7.80 -0.43 -18.75
CA ARG A 49 -7.24 -0.57 -17.40
C ARG A 49 -6.81 0.77 -16.81
N ILE A 50 -6.26 1.67 -17.64
CA ILE A 50 -5.95 3.04 -17.20
C ILE A 50 -7.23 3.79 -16.84
N GLU A 51 -8.30 3.63 -17.60
CA GLU A 51 -9.59 4.24 -17.29
C GLU A 51 -10.11 3.79 -15.92
N GLN A 52 -10.03 2.49 -15.59
CA GLN A 52 -10.37 1.96 -14.26
C GLN A 52 -9.53 2.59 -13.14
N LEU A 53 -8.24 2.82 -13.37
CA LEU A 53 -7.36 3.46 -12.39
C LEU A 53 -7.65 4.96 -12.22
N VAL A 54 -8.02 5.64 -13.30
CA VAL A 54 -8.43 7.06 -13.29
C VAL A 54 -9.77 7.23 -12.59
N GLU A 55 -10.75 6.36 -12.85
CA GLU A 55 -12.06 6.36 -12.16
C GLU A 55 -11.89 6.18 -10.64
N ARG A 56 -10.92 5.35 -10.23
CA ARG A 56 -10.55 5.17 -8.82
C ARG A 56 -9.64 6.26 -8.27
N LYS A 57 -9.33 7.28 -9.06
CA LYS A 57 -8.42 8.38 -8.73
C LYS A 57 -6.98 7.95 -8.40
N LEU A 58 -6.59 6.70 -8.65
CA LEU A 58 -5.25 6.19 -8.38
C LEU A 58 -4.22 6.68 -9.41
N VAL A 59 -4.68 7.07 -10.62
CA VAL A 59 -3.84 7.62 -11.69
C VAL A 59 -4.45 8.94 -12.13
N VAL A 60 -3.58 9.92 -12.38
CA VAL A 60 -3.92 11.25 -12.91
C VAL A 60 -3.04 11.59 -14.10
N GLU A 61 -3.48 12.49 -14.97
CA GLU A 61 -2.64 13.06 -16.03
C GLU A 61 -1.88 14.26 -15.44
N ILE A 62 -0.54 14.18 -15.47
CA ILE A 62 0.35 15.18 -14.85
C ILE A 62 1.07 16.08 -15.86
N GLY A 63 0.85 15.87 -17.16
CA GLY A 63 1.47 16.64 -18.21
C GLY A 63 1.40 15.96 -19.57
N GLU A 64 2.16 16.51 -20.51
CA GLU A 64 2.30 15.98 -21.87
C GLU A 64 3.76 15.61 -22.16
N ALA A 65 3.98 14.46 -22.78
CA ALA A 65 5.32 14.05 -23.23
C ALA A 65 5.69 14.73 -24.55
N PRO A 66 6.99 14.88 -24.85
CA PRO A 66 7.46 15.38 -26.13
C PRO A 66 6.84 14.59 -27.29
N SER A 67 6.30 15.32 -28.29
CA SER A 67 5.73 14.72 -29.49
C SER A 67 6.65 14.94 -30.68
N THR A 68 6.83 13.89 -31.47
CA THR A 68 7.54 13.96 -32.76
C THR A 68 6.60 14.24 -33.93
N GLY A 69 5.31 14.46 -33.68
CA GLY A 69 4.25 14.77 -34.63
C GLY A 69 2.90 14.28 -34.11
N GLY A 70 1.85 15.10 -34.30
CA GLY A 70 0.52 14.82 -33.80
C GLY A 70 0.28 15.37 -32.38
N ARG A 71 -0.84 14.95 -31.74
CA ARG A 71 -1.17 15.37 -30.37
C ARG A 71 -0.17 14.73 -29.39
N PRO A 72 0.45 15.53 -28.49
CA PRO A 72 1.33 14.99 -27.47
C PRO A 72 0.65 13.93 -26.60
N PRO A 73 1.33 12.84 -26.23
CA PRO A 73 0.78 11.83 -25.34
C PRO A 73 0.73 12.35 -23.90
N SER A 74 -0.37 12.10 -23.19
CA SER A 74 -0.48 12.43 -21.76
C SER A 74 0.50 11.59 -20.94
N ILE A 75 1.16 12.24 -19.98
CA ILE A 75 1.95 11.59 -18.93
C ILE A 75 1.02 11.21 -17.78
N LEU A 76 1.05 9.94 -17.41
CA LEU A 76 0.30 9.39 -16.31
C LEU A 76 1.15 9.44 -15.04
N GLY A 77 0.57 9.88 -13.94
CA GLY A 77 1.18 9.92 -12.62
C GLY A 77 0.38 9.12 -11.59
N PHE A 78 1.06 8.52 -10.64
CA PHE A 78 0.43 7.94 -9.46
C PHE A 78 -0.07 9.06 -8.54
N ASN A 79 -1.35 9.00 -8.17
CA ASN A 79 -1.93 9.98 -7.27
C ASN A 79 -1.73 9.54 -5.81
N VAL A 80 -0.71 10.08 -5.16
CA VAL A 80 -0.42 9.78 -3.75
C VAL A 80 -1.51 10.25 -2.78
N HIS A 81 -2.36 11.17 -3.21
CA HIS A 81 -3.45 11.73 -2.41
C HIS A 81 -4.82 11.09 -2.71
N ALA A 82 -4.85 9.94 -3.39
CA ALA A 82 -6.11 9.25 -3.71
C ALA A 82 -6.79 8.62 -2.48
N GLY A 83 -6.08 8.53 -1.37
CA GLY A 83 -6.52 8.00 -0.10
C GLY A 83 -5.37 7.92 0.87
N VAL A 84 -5.60 7.25 1.99
CA VAL A 84 -4.61 7.07 3.06
C VAL A 84 -4.44 5.60 3.43
N VAL A 85 -3.34 5.30 4.07
CA VAL A 85 -3.08 4.01 4.72
C VAL A 85 -2.86 4.24 6.21
N LEU A 86 -3.34 3.30 7.01
CA LEU A 86 -3.15 3.27 8.46
C LEU A 86 -2.03 2.30 8.80
N ALA A 87 -1.14 2.69 9.69
CA ALA A 87 -0.03 1.85 10.13
C ALA A 87 0.08 1.85 11.65
N ALA A 88 0.19 0.67 12.26
CA ALA A 88 0.50 0.50 13.66
C ALA A 88 1.74 -0.38 13.80
N ASP A 89 2.71 0.07 14.58
CA ASP A 89 3.87 -0.70 15.00
C ASP A 89 3.79 -0.90 16.53
N LEU A 90 3.44 -2.12 16.92
CA LEU A 90 3.20 -2.48 18.33
C LEU A 90 4.45 -3.19 18.85
N GLY A 91 5.27 -2.47 19.60
CA GLY A 91 6.44 -3.03 20.28
C GLY A 91 6.15 -3.42 21.73
N ALA A 92 7.12 -4.07 22.37
CA ALA A 92 7.00 -4.52 23.75
C ALA A 92 6.74 -3.36 24.76
N THR A 93 7.33 -2.21 24.50
CA THR A 93 7.31 -1.03 25.41
C THR A 93 6.86 0.24 24.74
N HIS A 94 6.81 0.27 23.42
CA HIS A 94 6.48 1.47 22.64
C HIS A 94 5.58 1.07 21.48
N SER A 95 4.51 1.81 21.29
CA SER A 95 3.64 1.69 20.13
C SER A 95 3.64 2.98 19.34
N ARG A 96 3.62 2.84 18.02
CA ARG A 96 3.56 3.95 17.08
C ARG A 96 2.43 3.72 16.10
N ILE A 97 1.54 4.71 15.98
CA ILE A 97 0.40 4.67 15.09
C ILE A 97 0.48 5.87 14.17
N ALA A 98 0.22 5.67 12.89
CA ALA A 98 0.34 6.72 11.89
C ALA A 98 -0.74 6.61 10.81
N VAL A 99 -1.08 7.75 10.23
CA VAL A 99 -1.78 7.89 8.96
C VAL A 99 -0.77 8.38 7.94
N ALA A 100 -0.71 7.75 6.78
CA ALA A 100 0.18 8.14 5.71
C ALA A 100 -0.56 8.23 4.37
N ASP A 101 -0.05 9.06 3.45
CA ASP A 101 -0.51 9.07 2.06
C ASP A 101 -0.01 7.80 1.32
N LEU A 102 -0.47 7.59 0.09
CA LEU A 102 -0.08 6.43 -0.70
C LEU A 102 1.38 6.49 -1.19
N GLY A 103 2.04 7.63 -1.05
CA GLY A 103 3.47 7.82 -1.28
C GLY A 103 4.32 7.40 -0.09
N GLY A 104 3.71 7.14 1.06
CA GLY A 104 4.39 6.80 2.31
C GLY A 104 4.78 8.02 3.15
N THR A 105 4.27 9.21 2.82
CA THR A 105 4.45 10.41 3.65
C THR A 105 3.55 10.30 4.86
N ILE A 106 4.12 10.33 6.06
CA ILE A 106 3.34 10.36 7.30
C ILE A 106 2.64 11.71 7.42
N LEU A 107 1.31 11.68 7.48
CA LEU A 107 0.46 12.87 7.62
C LEU A 107 0.32 13.28 9.08
N ASP A 108 0.15 12.29 9.97
CA ASP A 108 0.17 12.48 11.41
C ASP A 108 0.52 11.16 12.10
N GLU A 109 1.08 11.24 13.31
CA GLU A 109 1.47 10.08 14.11
C GLU A 109 1.24 10.29 15.60
N ARG A 110 0.97 9.19 16.29
CA ARG A 110 0.93 9.13 17.75
C ARG A 110 1.86 8.04 18.27
N ARG A 111 2.60 8.36 19.31
CA ARG A 111 3.43 7.41 20.06
C ARG A 111 2.89 7.28 21.48
N ALA A 112 2.86 6.07 21.99
CA ALA A 112 2.46 5.80 23.35
C ALA A 112 3.22 4.61 23.94
N GLU A 113 3.33 4.59 25.24
CA GLU A 113 3.78 3.45 26.02
C GLU A 113 2.54 2.66 26.45
N ILE A 114 2.12 1.71 25.58
CA ILE A 114 1.02 0.81 25.91
C ILE A 114 1.62 -0.55 26.22
N PRO A 115 1.35 -1.08 27.42
CA PRO A 115 1.81 -2.41 27.76
C PRO A 115 1.10 -3.45 26.87
N ILE A 116 1.83 -4.05 25.95
CA ILE A 116 1.29 -5.11 25.09
C ILE A 116 0.81 -6.30 25.93
N ALA A 117 1.32 -6.42 27.16
CA ALA A 117 0.92 -7.40 28.15
C ALA A 117 -0.53 -7.25 28.65
N ASP A 118 -1.19 -6.11 28.38
CA ASP A 118 -2.61 -5.90 28.73
C ASP A 118 -3.55 -6.71 27.82
N GLY A 119 -3.00 -7.39 26.82
CA GLY A 119 -3.72 -8.28 25.94
C GLY A 119 -4.30 -7.60 24.68
N PRO A 120 -4.72 -8.41 23.69
CA PRO A 120 -5.09 -7.91 22.37
C PRO A 120 -6.31 -6.99 22.39
N ASP A 121 -7.34 -7.29 23.18
CA ASP A 121 -8.56 -6.48 23.21
C ASP A 121 -8.30 -5.02 23.62
N ILE A 122 -7.48 -4.82 24.65
CA ILE A 122 -7.13 -3.48 25.14
C ILE A 122 -6.23 -2.76 24.15
N VAL A 123 -5.19 -3.45 23.65
CA VAL A 123 -4.22 -2.88 22.76
C VAL A 123 -4.85 -2.52 21.41
N LEU A 124 -5.61 -3.43 20.78
CA LEU A 124 -6.26 -3.17 19.50
C LEU A 124 -7.42 -2.18 19.62
N GLY A 125 -8.13 -2.15 20.74
CA GLY A 125 -9.12 -1.11 21.02
C GLY A 125 -8.48 0.27 21.00
N TRP A 126 -7.35 0.45 21.69
CA TRP A 126 -6.61 1.70 21.66
C TRP A 126 -6.07 2.05 20.25
N VAL A 127 -5.62 1.05 19.48
CA VAL A 127 -5.19 1.25 18.09
C VAL A 127 -6.35 1.81 17.25
N ALA A 128 -7.53 1.21 17.35
CA ALA A 128 -8.72 1.64 16.60
C ALA A 128 -9.16 3.07 16.96
N ASP A 129 -9.19 3.38 18.25
CA ASP A 129 -9.54 4.73 18.72
C ASP A 129 -8.51 5.76 18.22
N THR A 130 -7.22 5.41 18.28
CA THR A 130 -6.14 6.28 17.81
C THR A 130 -6.20 6.51 16.30
N PHE A 131 -6.51 5.48 15.50
CA PHE A 131 -6.72 5.64 14.06
C PHE A 131 -7.87 6.61 13.77
N THR A 132 -8.99 6.48 14.48
CA THR A 132 -10.14 7.39 14.35
C THR A 132 -9.75 8.84 14.64
N ASP A 133 -9.02 9.08 15.71
CA ASP A 133 -8.53 10.41 16.08
C ASP A 133 -7.60 11.00 15.02
N LEU A 134 -6.63 10.20 14.53
CA LEU A 134 -5.66 10.64 13.52
C LEU A 134 -6.32 10.91 12.16
N LEU A 135 -7.29 10.09 11.74
CA LEU A 135 -8.08 10.35 10.54
C LEU A 135 -8.81 11.69 10.64
N ALA A 136 -9.49 11.93 11.76
CA ALA A 136 -10.19 13.21 11.99
C ALA A 136 -9.22 14.40 12.00
N ALA A 137 -8.04 14.26 12.64
CA ALA A 137 -7.02 15.30 12.69
C ALA A 137 -6.43 15.64 11.33
N THR A 138 -6.33 14.65 10.43
CA THR A 138 -5.81 14.81 9.07
C THR A 138 -6.88 15.16 8.03
N GLY A 139 -8.15 15.30 8.46
CA GLY A 139 -9.29 15.63 7.59
C GLY A 139 -9.75 14.49 6.68
N HIS A 140 -9.44 13.25 7.07
CA HIS A 140 -9.85 12.03 6.38
C HIS A 140 -10.95 11.29 7.14
N SER A 141 -11.57 10.33 6.47
CA SER A 141 -12.60 9.44 7.01
C SER A 141 -12.28 7.98 6.69
N ASP A 142 -13.02 7.05 7.26
CA ASP A 142 -12.87 5.61 6.99
C ASP A 142 -12.99 5.27 5.50
N THR A 143 -13.77 6.05 4.75
CA THR A 143 -13.96 5.85 3.30
C THR A 143 -12.72 6.22 2.48
N ASP A 144 -11.77 6.94 3.05
CA ASP A 144 -10.50 7.32 2.41
C ASP A 144 -9.40 6.29 2.67
N VAL A 145 -9.63 5.33 3.58
CA VAL A 145 -8.67 4.30 3.97
C VAL A 145 -8.61 3.20 2.91
N LEU A 146 -7.44 3.02 2.31
CA LEU A 146 -7.20 1.99 1.29
C LEU A 146 -6.52 0.74 1.83
N GLY A 147 -6.00 0.80 3.04
CA GLY A 147 -5.36 -0.34 3.69
C GLY A 147 -4.90 -0.04 5.10
N VAL A 148 -4.76 -1.11 5.87
CA VAL A 148 -4.24 -1.08 7.25
C VAL A 148 -3.10 -2.07 7.35
N GLY A 149 -2.00 -1.66 7.98
CA GLY A 149 -0.87 -2.52 8.31
C GLY A 149 -0.59 -2.48 9.81
N ILE A 150 -0.56 -3.64 10.47
CA ILE A 150 -0.27 -3.75 11.91
C ILE A 150 0.93 -4.66 12.10
N GLY A 151 2.02 -4.11 12.63
CA GLY A 151 3.17 -4.87 13.10
C GLY A 151 2.98 -5.26 14.57
N VAL A 152 3.08 -6.54 14.87
CA VAL A 152 3.00 -7.08 16.25
C VAL A 152 4.30 -7.78 16.62
N PRO A 153 4.70 -7.78 17.92
CA PRO A 153 5.89 -8.47 18.34
C PRO A 153 5.64 -9.97 18.46
N GLY A 154 6.14 -10.74 17.51
CA GLY A 154 6.05 -12.19 17.49
C GLY A 154 5.75 -12.74 16.10
N PRO A 155 5.72 -14.06 15.94
CA PRO A 155 5.34 -14.70 14.70
C PRO A 155 3.89 -14.40 14.33
N VAL A 156 3.62 -14.25 13.03
CA VAL A 156 2.26 -14.07 12.49
C VAL A 156 2.01 -15.06 11.36
N GLU A 157 0.83 -15.62 11.32
CA GLU A 157 0.31 -16.32 10.16
C GLU A 157 -0.33 -15.28 9.23
N PHE A 158 0.47 -14.78 8.30
CA PHE A 158 0.11 -13.63 7.46
C PHE A 158 -1.18 -13.86 6.65
N ALA A 159 -1.37 -15.08 6.13
CA ALA A 159 -2.55 -15.42 5.33
C ALA A 159 -3.86 -15.42 6.15
N ALA A 160 -3.77 -15.74 7.44
CA ALA A 160 -4.91 -15.75 8.35
C ALA A 160 -5.09 -14.45 9.14
N GLY A 161 -4.09 -13.54 9.12
CA GLY A 161 -4.09 -12.32 9.91
C GLY A 161 -4.04 -12.60 11.43
N ARG A 162 -3.34 -13.67 11.85
CA ARG A 162 -3.33 -14.10 13.26
C ARG A 162 -1.92 -14.09 13.84
N ALA A 163 -1.83 -13.70 15.11
CA ALA A 163 -0.63 -13.90 15.88
C ALA A 163 -0.49 -15.40 16.27
N VAL A 164 0.76 -15.90 16.27
CA VAL A 164 1.09 -17.28 16.62
C VAL A 164 1.99 -17.28 17.85
N ASP A 165 1.50 -17.78 18.98
CA ASP A 165 2.23 -17.87 20.24
C ASP A 165 3.08 -16.62 20.56
N PRO A 166 2.45 -15.41 20.60
CA PRO A 166 3.19 -14.18 20.83
C PRO A 166 3.71 -14.14 22.27
N PRO A 167 5.04 -14.12 22.49
CA PRO A 167 5.64 -14.36 23.81
C PRO A 167 5.33 -13.25 24.82
N ILE A 168 4.90 -12.07 24.36
CA ILE A 168 4.71 -10.89 25.22
C ILE A 168 3.28 -10.34 25.18
N MET A 169 2.35 -11.01 24.48
CA MET A 169 0.93 -10.61 24.40
C MET A 169 0.05 -11.78 24.92
N PRO A 170 -0.23 -11.87 26.23
CA PRO A 170 -1.10 -12.91 26.78
C PRO A 170 -2.49 -12.87 26.12
N GLY A 171 -2.99 -14.06 25.75
CA GLY A 171 -4.27 -14.17 25.03
C GLY A 171 -4.22 -13.85 23.55
N GLY A 172 -3.05 -13.54 23.00
CA GLY A 172 -2.88 -13.20 21.59
C GLY A 172 -2.75 -14.39 20.65
N ASP A 173 -2.57 -15.61 21.18
CA ASP A 173 -2.44 -16.80 20.34
C ASP A 173 -3.73 -17.10 19.59
N GLY A 174 -3.64 -17.18 18.25
CA GLY A 174 -4.81 -17.37 17.37
C GLY A 174 -5.78 -16.18 17.30
N TYR A 175 -5.44 -15.03 17.91
CA TYR A 175 -6.27 -13.84 17.87
C TYR A 175 -6.25 -13.20 16.48
N ASP A 176 -7.40 -12.82 15.95
CA ASP A 176 -7.57 -12.12 14.68
C ASP A 176 -7.15 -10.64 14.86
N ILE A 177 -6.16 -10.20 14.07
CA ILE A 177 -5.57 -8.85 14.14
C ILE A 177 -6.11 -7.98 13.01
#